data_8c4d02a48f60f8d838790496f9bac0ec
#
_entry.id   8c4d02a48f60f8d838790496f9bac0ec
#
_cell.length_a   1.000
_cell.length_b   1.000
_cell.length_c   1.000
_cell.angle_alpha   90.00
_cell.angle_beta   90.00
_cell.angle_gamma   90.00
#
_symmetry.space_group_name_H-M   'P 1'
#
loop_
_entity.id
_entity.type
_entity.pdbx_description
1 polymer ?
#
loop_
_entity_poly.entity_id
_entity_poly.type
_entity_poly.pdbx_seq_one_letter_code
_entity_poly.pdbx_strand_id
1 'polypeptide(L)'
;MRVCFRSAVDMQHLAAYKAAHAAVWPEMLRALKQAGWNDYTLHLGADGLLIGFVECDDLDAARARMALTEVNAKWQAEMARLFPASDSNPDEGFMVMEEVFNLDEQLAAAGNEAEGMNK
;
A
#
# COMPACT_ATOMS: atom_id res chain seq x y z
N MET A 1 -1.10 -6.89 -11.01
CA MET A 1 -2.28 -6.08 -10.72
C MET A 1 -1.93 -4.98 -9.73
N ARG A 2 -2.30 -3.78 -10.05
CA ARG A 2 -2.00 -2.64 -9.20
C ARG A 2 -3.14 -2.42 -8.22
N VAL A 3 -2.80 -2.33 -6.94
CA VAL A 3 -3.79 -2.16 -5.89
C VAL A 3 -3.53 -0.85 -5.17
N CYS A 4 -4.60 -0.12 -4.89
CA CYS A 4 -4.56 1.10 -4.09
C CYS A 4 -5.36 0.86 -2.81
N PHE A 5 -4.81 1.30 -1.68
CA PHE A 5 -5.54 1.20 -0.43
C PHE A 5 -5.33 2.46 0.40
N ARG A 6 -6.22 2.66 1.36
CA ARG A 6 -6.09 3.81 2.25
C ARG A 6 -6.15 3.37 3.70
N SER A 7 -5.53 4.16 4.54
CA SER A 7 -5.56 4.00 5.98
C SER A 7 -5.41 5.38 6.60
N ALA A 8 -5.19 5.45 7.90
CA ALA A 8 -5.02 6.72 8.58
C ALA A 8 -3.93 6.58 9.63
N VAL A 9 -3.09 7.60 9.75
CA VAL A 9 -2.07 7.70 10.78
C VAL A 9 -2.53 8.74 11.78
N ASP A 10 -2.30 8.49 13.08
CA ASP A 10 -2.62 9.45 14.13
C ASP A 10 -1.84 10.73 13.86
N MET A 11 -2.56 11.85 13.82
CA MET A 11 -1.93 13.14 13.51
C MET A 11 -0.82 13.52 14.47
N GLN A 12 -0.89 13.04 15.72
CA GLN A 12 0.15 13.30 16.71
C GLN A 12 1.44 12.54 16.39
N HIS A 13 1.38 11.55 15.52
CA HIS A 13 2.52 10.68 15.24
C HIS A 13 3.00 10.76 13.79
N LEU A 14 2.61 11.81 13.04
CA LEU A 14 3.02 11.93 11.64
C LEU A 14 4.53 11.95 11.47
N ALA A 15 5.22 12.72 12.33
CA ALA A 15 6.68 12.81 12.22
C ALA A 15 7.34 11.48 12.54
N ALA A 16 6.84 10.76 13.55
CA ALA A 16 7.38 9.46 13.92
C ALA A 16 7.13 8.43 12.80
N TYR A 17 5.97 8.51 12.17
CA TYR A 17 5.65 7.61 11.07
C TYR A 17 6.59 7.82 9.89
N LYS A 18 6.82 9.09 9.54
CA LYS A 18 7.74 9.42 8.44
C LYS A 18 9.16 8.95 8.75
N ALA A 19 9.61 9.16 9.98
CA ALA A 19 10.95 8.77 10.38
C ALA A 19 11.14 7.26 10.28
N ALA A 20 10.13 6.51 10.73
CA ALA A 20 10.20 5.05 10.68
C ALA A 20 10.27 4.55 9.24
N HIS A 21 9.55 5.20 8.33
CA HIS A 21 9.48 4.77 6.93
C HIS A 21 10.59 5.35 6.06
N ALA A 22 11.38 6.28 6.59
CA ALA A 22 12.54 6.78 5.86
C ALA A 22 13.66 5.73 5.78
N ALA A 23 13.66 4.79 6.71
CA ALA A 23 14.68 3.75 6.74
C ALA A 23 14.08 2.47 7.32
N VAL A 24 13.23 1.83 6.53
CA VAL A 24 12.59 0.57 6.93
C VAL A 24 13.66 -0.51 7.08
N TRP A 25 13.49 -1.38 8.06
CA TRP A 25 14.45 -2.44 8.32
C TRP A 25 14.72 -3.25 7.05
N PRO A 26 15.99 -3.49 6.71
CA PRO A 26 16.30 -4.26 5.50
C PRO A 26 15.64 -5.63 5.46
N GLU A 27 15.52 -6.27 6.60
CA GLU A 27 14.86 -7.57 6.70
C GLU A 27 13.39 -7.48 6.29
N MET A 28 12.73 -6.39 6.70
CA MET A 28 11.34 -6.15 6.34
C MET A 28 11.19 -5.87 4.84
N LEU A 29 12.12 -5.11 4.28
CA LEU A 29 12.10 -4.82 2.84
C LEU A 29 12.22 -6.11 2.03
N ARG A 30 13.12 -6.98 2.43
CA ARG A 30 13.30 -8.25 1.73
C ARG A 30 12.08 -9.15 1.88
N ALA A 31 11.48 -9.17 3.06
CA ALA A 31 10.30 -9.98 3.31
C ALA A 31 9.13 -9.52 2.43
N LEU A 32 8.94 -8.22 2.31
CA LEU A 32 7.89 -7.67 1.44
C LEU A 32 8.09 -8.11 -0.01
N LYS A 33 9.33 -7.99 -0.50
CA LYS A 33 9.60 -8.37 -1.88
C LYS A 33 9.36 -9.86 -2.10
N GLN A 34 9.81 -10.68 -1.18
CA GLN A 34 9.63 -12.13 -1.28
C GLN A 34 8.17 -12.54 -1.18
N ALA A 35 7.36 -11.77 -0.46
CA ALA A 35 5.95 -12.06 -0.32
C ALA A 35 5.12 -11.61 -1.53
N GLY A 36 5.75 -10.91 -2.48
CA GLY A 36 5.07 -10.51 -3.70
C GLY A 36 4.63 -9.07 -3.75
N TRP A 37 5.18 -8.23 -2.87
CA TRP A 37 4.91 -6.79 -2.88
C TRP A 37 5.92 -6.11 -3.79
N ASN A 38 5.44 -5.57 -4.91
CA ASN A 38 6.29 -4.91 -5.90
C ASN A 38 5.83 -3.47 -6.08
N ASP A 39 6.76 -2.56 -6.37
CA ASP A 39 6.45 -1.15 -6.58
C ASP A 39 5.54 -0.60 -5.50
N TYR A 40 5.84 -0.96 -4.26
CA TYR A 40 5.02 -0.60 -3.12
C TYR A 40 5.42 0.79 -2.63
N THR A 41 4.48 1.73 -2.67
CA THR A 41 4.71 3.09 -2.21
C THR A 41 3.62 3.52 -1.25
N LEU A 42 3.98 4.40 -0.32
CA LEU A 42 3.04 4.98 0.62
C LEU A 42 3.11 6.50 0.52
N HIS A 43 1.95 7.13 0.59
CA HIS A 43 1.83 8.58 0.50
C HIS A 43 1.00 9.08 1.68
N LEU A 44 1.53 10.07 2.38
CA LEU A 44 0.93 10.54 3.62
C LEU A 44 0.49 11.99 3.48
N GLY A 45 -0.79 12.24 3.74
CA GLY A 45 -1.33 13.59 3.76
C GLY A 45 -1.13 14.27 5.10
N ALA A 46 -1.19 15.61 5.10
CA ALA A 46 -0.99 16.38 6.33
C ALA A 46 -2.08 16.12 7.38
N ASP A 47 -3.21 15.59 6.94
CA ASP A 47 -4.33 15.26 7.83
C ASP A 47 -4.26 13.83 8.35
N GLY A 48 -3.17 13.11 8.04
CA GLY A 48 -3.00 11.73 8.49
C GLY A 48 -3.54 10.70 7.51
N LEU A 49 -4.10 11.13 6.38
CA LEU A 49 -4.57 10.18 5.38
C LEU A 49 -3.39 9.48 4.74
N LEU A 50 -3.43 8.15 4.74
CA LEU A 50 -2.37 7.33 4.16
C LEU A 50 -2.90 6.59 2.95
N ILE A 51 -2.21 6.74 1.82
CA ILE A 51 -2.57 6.06 0.59
C ILE A 51 -1.40 5.18 0.17
N GLY A 52 -1.69 3.92 -0.16
CA GLY A 52 -0.67 2.99 -0.63
C GLY A 52 -0.98 2.44 -2.00
N PHE A 53 0.09 2.21 -2.77
CA PHE A 53 0.00 1.54 -4.07
C PHE A 53 0.95 0.36 -4.07
N VAL A 54 0.50 -0.76 -4.62
CA VAL A 54 1.32 -1.96 -4.70
C VAL A 54 0.99 -2.74 -5.97
N GLU A 55 2.03 -3.30 -6.59
CA GLU A 55 1.86 -4.25 -7.70
C GLU A 55 1.97 -5.65 -7.12
N CYS A 56 0.96 -6.46 -7.29
CA CYS A 56 0.98 -7.84 -6.82
C CYS A 56 0.00 -8.68 -7.64
N ASP A 57 0.23 -9.98 -7.68
CA ASP A 57 -0.67 -10.88 -8.38
C ASP A 57 -1.96 -11.09 -7.60
N ASP A 58 -1.82 -11.20 -6.28
CA ASP A 58 -2.95 -11.48 -5.40
C ASP A 58 -2.64 -10.83 -4.05
N LEU A 59 -3.36 -9.76 -3.74
CA LEU A 59 -3.10 -9.01 -2.51
C LEU A 59 -3.34 -9.86 -1.26
N ASP A 60 -4.43 -10.65 -1.27
CA ASP A 60 -4.72 -11.49 -0.12
C ASP A 60 -3.63 -12.50 0.14
N ALA A 61 -3.09 -13.10 -0.91
CA ALA A 61 -1.99 -14.05 -0.79
C ALA A 61 -0.72 -13.35 -0.32
N ALA A 62 -0.44 -12.16 -0.84
CA ALA A 62 0.74 -11.40 -0.44
C ALA A 62 0.66 -11.00 1.04
N ARG A 63 -0.53 -10.60 1.48
CA ARG A 63 -0.73 -10.28 2.89
C ARG A 63 -0.60 -11.51 3.78
N ALA A 64 -1.14 -12.63 3.32
CA ALA A 64 -1.04 -13.88 4.08
C ALA A 64 0.40 -14.32 4.26
N ARG A 65 1.22 -14.17 3.20
CA ARG A 65 2.65 -14.50 3.30
C ARG A 65 3.36 -13.61 4.32
N MET A 66 3.05 -12.31 4.30
CA MET A 66 3.65 -11.38 5.26
C MET A 66 3.24 -11.73 6.69
N ALA A 67 1.99 -12.12 6.88
CA ALA A 67 1.49 -12.45 8.22
C ALA A 67 2.23 -13.62 8.85
N LEU A 68 2.89 -14.45 8.05
CA LEU A 68 3.65 -15.60 8.56
C LEU A 68 5.09 -15.24 8.96
N THR A 69 5.52 -14.01 8.70
CA THR A 69 6.92 -13.64 9.00
C THR A 69 7.05 -13.00 10.37
N GLU A 70 8.16 -13.33 11.05
CA GLU A 70 8.45 -12.73 12.34
C GLU A 70 8.77 -11.25 12.23
N VAL A 71 9.47 -10.87 11.16
CA VAL A 71 9.86 -9.48 11.00
C VAL A 71 8.63 -8.59 10.83
N ASN A 72 7.61 -9.09 10.13
CA ASN A 72 6.37 -8.33 9.98
C ASN A 72 5.66 -8.18 11.32
N ALA A 73 5.64 -9.23 12.13
CA ALA A 73 5.01 -9.14 13.45
C ALA A 73 5.67 -8.07 14.30
N LYS A 74 7.00 -7.99 14.27
CA LYS A 74 7.74 -6.97 15.01
C LYS A 74 7.49 -5.58 14.45
N TRP A 75 7.48 -5.45 13.13
CA TRP A 75 7.23 -4.18 12.48
C TRP A 75 5.83 -3.66 12.80
N GLN A 76 4.83 -4.53 12.72
CA GLN A 76 3.45 -4.13 12.99
C GLN A 76 3.26 -3.75 14.46
N ALA A 77 3.95 -4.42 15.38
CA ALA A 77 3.89 -4.05 16.78
C ALA A 77 4.46 -2.65 17.01
N GLU A 78 5.56 -2.31 16.30
CA GLU A 78 6.13 -0.98 16.36
C GLU A 78 5.17 0.07 15.79
N MET A 79 4.57 -0.26 14.65
CA MET A 79 3.72 0.69 13.93
C MET A 79 2.37 0.88 14.60
N ALA A 80 1.90 -0.10 15.37
CA ALA A 80 0.58 -0.02 15.99
C ALA A 80 0.43 1.23 16.85
N ARG A 81 1.51 1.71 17.44
CA ARG A 81 1.48 2.90 18.28
C ARG A 81 1.17 4.17 17.51
N LEU A 82 1.36 4.13 16.18
CA LEU A 82 1.26 5.32 15.33
C LEU A 82 -0.10 5.45 14.66
N PHE A 83 -0.96 4.46 14.86
CA PHE A 83 -2.29 4.45 14.26
C PHE A 83 -3.34 4.87 15.30
N PRO A 84 -4.53 5.32 14.85
CA PRO A 84 -5.58 5.71 15.79
C PRO A 84 -5.94 4.58 16.74
N ALA A 85 -6.37 4.95 17.94
CA ALA A 85 -6.67 3.97 18.97
C ALA A 85 -7.79 3.01 18.56
N SER A 86 -8.64 3.43 17.62
CA SER A 86 -9.72 2.58 17.13
C SER A 86 -9.22 1.43 16.28
N ASP A 87 -7.98 1.51 15.78
CA ASP A 87 -7.40 0.48 14.93
C ASP A 87 -6.50 -0.41 15.76
N SER A 88 -6.94 -1.62 16.02
CA SER A 88 -6.18 -2.54 16.86
C SER A 88 -5.03 -3.18 16.09
N ASN A 89 -5.10 -3.24 14.78
CA ASN A 89 -4.08 -3.90 13.95
C ASN A 89 -3.91 -3.12 12.67
N PRO A 90 -2.72 -2.51 12.44
CA PRO A 90 -2.49 -1.72 11.22
C PRO A 90 -2.69 -2.51 9.92
N ASP A 91 -2.41 -3.82 9.93
CA ASP A 91 -2.62 -4.65 8.75
C ASP A 91 -4.09 -4.80 8.40
N GLU A 92 -4.95 -4.71 9.38
CA GLU A 92 -6.38 -4.89 9.19
C GLU A 92 -7.10 -3.55 9.07
N GLY A 93 -6.40 -2.46 9.35
CA GLY A 93 -7.00 -1.13 9.37
C GLY A 93 -7.10 -0.44 8.03
N PHE A 94 -6.67 -1.07 6.94
CA PHE A 94 -6.72 -0.39 5.66
C PHE A 94 -7.85 -0.91 4.79
N MET A 95 -8.30 -0.04 3.88
CA MET A 95 -9.39 -0.33 2.95
C MET A 95 -8.87 -0.29 1.53
N VAL A 96 -9.13 -1.37 0.77
CA VAL A 96 -8.76 -1.40 -0.64
C VAL A 96 -9.73 -0.50 -1.41
N MET A 97 -9.14 0.32 -2.29
CA MET A 97 -9.89 1.25 -3.11
C MET A 97 -10.08 0.66 -4.50
N GLU A 98 -11.28 0.83 -5.03
CA GLU A 98 -11.58 0.33 -6.37
C GLU A 98 -10.98 1.27 -7.42
N GLU A 99 -10.25 0.70 -8.39
CA GLU A 99 -9.77 1.49 -9.52
C GLU A 99 -10.95 1.73 -10.46
N VAL A 100 -11.26 3.00 -10.69
CA VAL A 100 -12.40 3.36 -11.53
C VAL A 100 -11.99 3.92 -12.89
N PHE A 101 -10.70 4.18 -13.09
CA PHE A 101 -10.19 4.71 -14.35
C PHE A 101 -8.71 4.33 -14.50
N ASN A 102 -8.37 3.86 -15.67
CA ASN A 102 -6.98 3.60 -16.03
C ASN A 102 -6.78 4.05 -17.47
N LEU A 103 -5.96 5.09 -17.64
CA LEU A 103 -5.76 5.71 -18.94
C LEU A 103 -5.18 4.73 -19.95
N ASP A 104 -4.12 4.05 -19.57
CA ASP A 104 -3.42 3.18 -20.49
C ASP A 104 -4.28 1.99 -20.93
N GLU A 105 -5.06 1.44 -19.99
CA GLU A 105 -5.97 0.37 -20.34
C GLU A 105 -7.04 0.83 -21.30
N GLN A 106 -7.56 2.03 -21.06
CA GLN A 106 -8.59 2.56 -21.95
C GLN A 106 -8.03 2.93 -23.31
N LEU A 107 -6.81 3.43 -23.34
CA LEU A 107 -6.15 3.70 -24.62
C LEU A 107 -5.92 2.41 -25.40
N ALA A 108 -5.49 1.35 -24.73
CA ALA A 108 -5.28 0.08 -25.39
C ALA A 108 -6.59 -0.49 -25.95
N ALA A 109 -7.65 -0.40 -25.16
CA ALA A 109 -8.96 -0.89 -25.59
C ALA A 109 -9.52 -0.06 -26.74
N ALA A 110 -9.30 1.26 -26.72
CA ALA A 110 -9.79 2.16 -27.75
C ALA A 110 -8.83 2.29 -28.92
N GLY A 111 -7.63 1.71 -28.82
CA GLY A 111 -6.59 1.93 -29.81
C GLY A 111 -7.02 1.61 -31.23
N ASN A 112 -7.72 0.50 -31.42
CA ASN A 112 -8.16 0.11 -32.75
C ASN A 112 -9.23 1.06 -33.29
N GLU A 113 -10.09 1.55 -32.42
CA GLU A 113 -11.11 2.51 -32.80
C GLU A 113 -10.51 3.89 -32.99
N ALA A 114 -9.53 4.23 -32.12
CA ALA A 114 -8.95 5.56 -32.15
C ALA A 114 -8.20 5.83 -33.45
N GLU A 115 -7.60 4.82 -34.02
CA GLU A 115 -6.92 4.99 -35.30
C GLU A 115 -7.85 5.43 -36.39
N GLY A 116 -9.10 4.98 -36.32
CA GLY A 116 -10.11 5.42 -37.27
C GLY A 116 -10.72 6.76 -36.93
N MET A 117 -10.68 7.15 -35.68
CA MET A 117 -11.34 8.36 -35.20
C MET A 117 -10.40 9.53 -35.05
N ASN A 118 -9.17 9.27 -34.85
CA ASN A 118 -8.20 10.28 -34.49
C ASN A 118 -7.67 10.96 -35.74
N LYS A 119 -8.49 11.77 -36.32
CA LYS A 119 -8.13 12.41 -37.56
C LYS A 119 -8.22 13.92 -37.45
#